data_3d20bac9ea4db3f97c4528c7c30b98c1
#
_entry.id   3d20bac9ea4db3f97c4528c7c30b98c1
#
_cell.length_a   1.000
_cell.length_b   1.000
_cell.length_c   1.000
_cell.angle_alpha   90.00
_cell.angle_beta   90.00
_cell.angle_gamma   90.00
#
_symmetry.space_group_name_H-M   'P 1'
#
loop_
_entity.id
_entity.type
_entity.pdbx_description
1 polymer ?
#
loop_
_entity_poly.entity_id
_entity_poly.type
_entity_poly.pdbx_seq_one_letter_code
_entity_poly.pdbx_strand_id
1 'polypeptide(L)'
;MKKFFLSFFMAAALFSSFAEGNSIDDVRSGIKGFAESLGNTLPNAALQQNVYADAWIGNFFPSAPPHFGVGAEFGVTKIDLSSLQKVTDIFGISGLNRTFILPTFTANARIGGLILPFDVGLSFMYIDLSKLRLIDGIGVKYFNVGGDLRWAILKGEGSFPKLSVGAGFYYTKGDFSFEKSGLETSLDYTTKTAFFSAQISKKFVIFTPYAGFRGIFSNSDINWNWSVDSELAGKSEYKDKDKLSASGNHSTKFLGSFVPQVFGGFGLDISMMALTFGASWDFRNSIWAADISVRFQL
;
A
#
# COMPACT_ATOMS: atom_id res chain seq x y z
N MET A 1 -18.85 -3.43 10.89
CA MET A 1 -17.66 -4.22 10.50
C MET A 1 -17.99 -5.49 9.71
N LYS A 2 -19.03 -6.28 10.01
CA LYS A 2 -19.35 -7.51 9.25
C LYS A 2 -19.76 -7.32 7.78
N LYS A 3 -20.24 -6.15 7.36
CA LYS A 3 -20.70 -5.89 5.98
C LYS A 3 -19.56 -5.44 5.02
N PHE A 4 -18.43 -4.94 5.52
CA PHE A 4 -17.30 -4.50 4.70
C PHE A 4 -16.45 -5.66 4.16
N PHE A 5 -16.40 -6.78 4.87
CA PHE A 5 -15.67 -7.99 4.44
C PHE A 5 -16.47 -8.90 3.50
N LEU A 6 -17.78 -8.73 3.43
CA LEU A 6 -18.66 -9.63 2.66
C LEU A 6 -18.53 -9.42 1.14
N SER A 7 -18.05 -8.27 0.69
CA SER A 7 -17.97 -7.93 -0.76
C SER A 7 -16.84 -8.66 -1.50
N PHE A 8 -15.82 -9.14 -0.81
CA PHE A 8 -14.73 -9.91 -1.41
C PHE A 8 -15.09 -11.41 -1.55
N PHE A 9 -16.09 -11.89 -0.79
CA PHE A 9 -16.45 -13.30 -0.66
C PHE A 9 -17.37 -13.87 -1.74
N MET A 10 -18.02 -13.04 -2.55
CA MET A 10 -18.99 -13.51 -3.54
C MET A 10 -18.37 -14.10 -4.81
N ALA A 11 -17.05 -13.98 -5.01
CA ALA A 11 -16.40 -14.55 -6.19
C ALA A 11 -16.37 -16.10 -6.21
N ALA A 12 -16.49 -16.74 -5.04
CA ALA A 12 -16.35 -18.20 -4.94
C ALA A 12 -17.66 -19.01 -5.13
N ALA A 13 -18.82 -18.36 -5.12
CA ALA A 13 -20.11 -19.08 -5.12
C ALA A 13 -20.71 -19.31 -6.52
N LEU A 14 -20.04 -18.89 -7.62
CA LEU A 14 -20.73 -18.63 -8.88
C LEU A 14 -20.18 -19.37 -10.10
N PHE A 15 -19.47 -20.46 -9.92
CA PHE A 15 -19.04 -21.31 -11.03
C PHE A 15 -20.17 -22.08 -11.74
N SER A 16 -21.43 -21.79 -11.49
CA SER A 16 -22.56 -22.53 -12.07
C SER A 16 -23.17 -21.92 -13.35
N SER A 17 -22.61 -20.80 -13.86
CA SER A 17 -23.13 -20.24 -15.12
C SER A 17 -22.04 -19.60 -15.97
N PHE A 18 -21.27 -20.43 -16.69
CA PHE A 18 -20.59 -19.95 -17.88
C PHE A 18 -21.65 -19.72 -18.96
N ALA A 19 -22.01 -18.47 -19.20
CA ALA A 19 -22.80 -18.12 -20.37
C ALA A 19 -21.96 -18.37 -21.62
N GLU A 20 -22.54 -18.97 -22.64
CA GLU A 20 -21.92 -19.16 -23.95
C GLU A 20 -21.35 -17.83 -24.47
N GLY A 21 -20.03 -17.74 -24.65
CA GLY A 21 -19.36 -16.61 -25.28
C GLY A 21 -18.21 -15.96 -24.47
N ASN A 22 -18.02 -16.29 -23.20
CA ASN A 22 -16.93 -15.73 -22.39
C ASN A 22 -15.74 -16.69 -22.36
N SER A 23 -14.56 -16.21 -22.75
CA SER A 23 -13.37 -17.03 -22.86
C SER A 23 -12.54 -17.03 -21.58
N ILE A 24 -11.76 -18.08 -21.35
CA ILE A 24 -10.72 -18.14 -20.31
C ILE A 24 -9.74 -16.95 -20.45
N ASP A 25 -9.59 -16.43 -21.67
CA ASP A 25 -8.76 -15.27 -21.95
C ASP A 25 -9.31 -13.99 -21.31
N ASP A 26 -10.63 -13.85 -21.17
CA ASP A 26 -11.24 -12.71 -20.47
C ASP A 26 -10.98 -12.77 -18.96
N VAL A 27 -11.04 -13.97 -18.37
CA VAL A 27 -10.68 -14.19 -16.96
C VAL A 27 -9.20 -13.87 -16.74
N ARG A 28 -8.32 -14.38 -17.60
CA ARG A 28 -6.88 -14.11 -17.56
C ARG A 28 -6.58 -12.61 -17.70
N SER A 29 -7.26 -11.93 -18.61
CA SER A 29 -7.13 -10.49 -18.83
C SER A 29 -7.57 -9.68 -17.61
N GLY A 30 -8.68 -10.07 -16.96
CA GLY A 30 -9.16 -9.44 -15.74
C GLY A 30 -8.20 -9.60 -14.56
N ILE A 31 -7.67 -10.81 -14.35
CA ILE A 31 -6.68 -11.09 -13.29
C ILE A 31 -5.37 -10.33 -13.57
N LYS A 32 -4.90 -10.31 -14.81
CA LYS A 32 -3.73 -9.52 -15.20
C LYS A 32 -3.93 -8.03 -14.91
N GLY A 33 -5.06 -7.46 -15.29
CA GLY A 33 -5.39 -6.07 -15.01
C GLY A 33 -5.46 -5.76 -13.50
N PHE A 34 -5.93 -6.72 -12.69
CA PHE A 34 -5.88 -6.59 -11.23
C PHE A 34 -4.44 -6.61 -10.70
N ALA A 35 -3.59 -7.49 -11.20
CA ALA A 35 -2.17 -7.51 -10.85
C ALA A 35 -1.47 -6.19 -11.22
N GLU A 36 -1.80 -5.59 -12.37
CA GLU A 36 -1.32 -4.26 -12.78
C GLU A 36 -1.79 -3.16 -11.80
N SER A 37 -3.07 -3.15 -11.44
CA SER A 37 -3.64 -2.22 -10.45
C SER A 37 -2.95 -2.34 -9.09
N LEU A 38 -2.74 -3.57 -8.63
CA LEU A 38 -2.03 -3.84 -7.38
C LEU A 38 -0.58 -3.34 -7.45
N GLY A 39 0.15 -3.63 -8.53
CA GLY A 39 1.52 -3.15 -8.76
C GLY A 39 1.66 -1.63 -8.72
N ASN A 40 0.64 -0.90 -9.20
CA ASN A 40 0.58 0.56 -9.14
C ASN A 40 0.23 1.10 -7.73
N THR A 41 -0.50 0.33 -6.94
CA THR A 41 -0.98 0.74 -5.60
C THR A 41 0.04 0.48 -4.50
N LEU A 42 0.77 -0.65 -4.57
CA LEU A 42 1.71 -1.07 -3.53
C LEU A 42 2.79 -0.02 -3.21
N PRO A 43 3.40 0.70 -4.19
CA PRO A 43 4.33 1.77 -3.91
C PRO A 43 3.72 2.91 -3.08
N ASN A 44 2.46 3.29 -3.38
CA ASN A 44 1.75 4.32 -2.63
C ASN A 44 1.45 3.88 -1.20
N ALA A 45 1.04 2.62 -0.99
CA ALA A 45 0.81 2.06 0.34
C ALA A 45 2.10 1.99 1.18
N ALA A 46 3.24 1.64 0.56
CA ALA A 46 4.53 1.61 1.24
C ALA A 46 4.98 2.99 1.73
N LEU A 47 4.71 4.05 0.98
CA LEU A 47 5.18 5.39 1.28
C LEU A 47 4.35 6.15 2.33
N GLN A 48 3.19 5.64 2.71
CA GLN A 48 2.41 6.20 3.81
C GLN A 48 2.99 5.91 5.19
N GLN A 49 3.96 5.03 5.29
CA GLN A 49 4.36 4.37 6.52
C GLN A 49 5.39 5.14 7.36
N ASN A 50 5.78 6.34 6.98
CA ASN A 50 6.78 7.14 7.72
C ASN A 50 6.59 8.64 7.52
N VAL A 51 5.34 9.12 7.63
CA VAL A 51 5.02 10.53 7.44
C VAL A 51 5.08 11.27 8.78
N TYR A 52 5.94 12.24 8.87
CA TYR A 52 6.07 13.17 9.99
C TYR A 52 5.59 14.56 9.55
N ALA A 53 4.76 15.22 10.35
CA ALA A 53 4.30 16.57 10.05
C ALA A 53 5.47 17.57 10.00
N ASP A 54 6.42 17.46 10.90
CA ASP A 54 7.65 18.22 10.84
C ASP A 54 8.49 17.83 9.62
N ALA A 55 8.82 18.80 8.77
CA ALA A 55 9.73 18.58 7.63
C ALA A 55 11.16 18.21 8.11
N TRP A 56 11.51 18.56 9.33
CA TRP A 56 12.74 18.18 10.02
C TRP A 56 12.50 18.16 11.52
N ILE A 57 12.85 17.05 12.20
CA ILE A 57 12.58 16.91 13.64
C ILE A 57 13.60 17.58 14.54
N GLY A 58 14.76 17.97 14.04
CA GLY A 58 15.87 18.53 14.81
C GLY A 58 17.07 17.61 14.84
N ASN A 59 18.15 18.02 15.49
CA ASN A 59 19.36 17.23 15.67
C ASN A 59 19.24 16.34 16.92
N PHE A 60 19.75 15.11 16.84
CA PHE A 60 19.86 14.25 18.01
C PHE A 60 20.93 14.77 18.98
N PHE A 61 22.06 15.22 18.46
CA PHE A 61 23.16 15.81 19.22
C PHE A 61 23.66 17.07 18.50
N PRO A 62 24.03 18.15 19.18
CA PRO A 62 24.16 18.38 20.65
C PRO A 62 22.86 18.86 21.32
N SER A 63 21.68 18.60 20.79
CA SER A 63 20.41 19.04 21.34
C SER A 63 20.12 18.39 22.71
N ALA A 64 19.52 19.16 23.62
CA ALA A 64 19.04 18.68 24.91
C ALA A 64 17.60 19.16 25.13
N PRO A 65 16.57 18.29 25.02
CA PRO A 65 16.64 16.85 24.78
C PRO A 65 17.04 16.49 23.35
N PRO A 66 17.54 15.26 23.11
CA PRO A 66 17.85 14.76 21.77
C PRO A 66 16.56 14.55 20.97
N HIS A 67 16.58 14.92 19.68
CA HIS A 67 15.37 14.77 18.83
C HIS A 67 15.26 13.37 18.20
N PHE A 68 14.26 12.64 18.61
CA PHE A 68 13.85 11.37 18.01
C PHE A 68 12.34 11.15 18.13
N GLY A 69 11.81 10.25 17.34
CA GLY A 69 10.41 9.87 17.40
C GLY A 69 10.23 8.36 17.15
N VAL A 70 9.31 7.74 17.88
CA VAL A 70 8.90 6.33 17.68
C VAL A 70 7.39 6.26 17.77
N GLY A 71 6.76 5.49 16.87
CA GLY A 71 5.32 5.39 16.88
C GLY A 71 4.74 4.33 15.97
N ALA A 72 3.43 4.40 15.85
CA ALA A 72 2.63 3.54 14.98
C ALA A 72 1.76 4.41 14.05
N GLU A 73 1.49 3.87 12.88
CA GLU A 73 0.72 4.51 11.84
C GLU A 73 -0.28 3.54 11.26
N PHE A 74 -1.51 4.00 11.08
CA PHE A 74 -2.56 3.33 10.35
C PHE A 74 -2.83 4.10 9.07
N GLY A 75 -2.76 3.41 7.94
CA GLY A 75 -3.01 3.99 6.63
C GLY A 75 -4.09 3.25 5.86
N VAL A 76 -4.62 3.91 4.86
CA VAL A 76 -5.54 3.34 3.87
C VAL A 76 -5.16 3.82 2.49
N THR A 77 -5.15 2.90 1.51
CA THR A 77 -4.82 3.21 0.11
C THR A 77 -5.88 2.64 -0.81
N LYS A 78 -6.32 3.45 -1.77
CA LYS A 78 -7.30 3.05 -2.79
C LYS A 78 -6.67 2.06 -3.78
N ILE A 79 -7.33 0.91 -4.02
CA ILE A 79 -7.07 -0.01 -5.13
C ILE A 79 -8.21 0.08 -6.13
N ASP A 80 -7.89 0.15 -7.42
CA ASP A 80 -8.87 0.07 -8.51
C ASP A 80 -9.12 -1.40 -8.88
N LEU A 81 -10.38 -1.82 -8.79
CA LEU A 81 -10.85 -3.17 -9.14
C LEU A 81 -11.62 -3.22 -10.47
N SER A 82 -11.61 -2.14 -11.26
CA SER A 82 -12.41 -2.07 -12.51
C SER A 82 -12.07 -3.18 -13.50
N SER A 83 -10.83 -3.66 -13.53
CA SER A 83 -10.41 -4.79 -14.36
C SER A 83 -11.05 -6.12 -13.96
N LEU A 84 -11.41 -6.29 -12.69
CA LEU A 84 -12.14 -7.47 -12.21
C LEU A 84 -13.64 -7.42 -12.54
N GLN A 85 -14.20 -6.28 -12.93
CA GLN A 85 -15.62 -6.21 -13.30
C GLN A 85 -15.93 -7.10 -14.50
N LYS A 86 -15.05 -7.16 -15.49
CA LYS A 86 -15.22 -8.09 -16.63
C LYS A 86 -15.34 -9.54 -16.16
N VAL A 87 -14.52 -9.91 -15.15
CA VAL A 87 -14.57 -11.25 -14.55
C VAL A 87 -15.90 -11.45 -13.79
N THR A 88 -16.34 -10.44 -13.04
CA THR A 88 -17.62 -10.53 -12.31
C THR A 88 -18.82 -10.58 -13.23
N ASP A 89 -18.80 -9.86 -14.34
CA ASP A 89 -19.87 -9.88 -15.33
C ASP A 89 -19.97 -11.26 -16.01
N ILE A 90 -18.82 -11.91 -16.30
CA ILE A 90 -18.74 -13.28 -16.81
C ILE A 90 -19.43 -14.27 -15.86
N PHE A 91 -19.26 -14.11 -14.57
CA PHE A 91 -19.81 -15.02 -13.56
C PHE A 91 -21.17 -14.58 -13.03
N GLY A 92 -21.81 -13.55 -13.61
CA GLY A 92 -23.11 -13.03 -13.16
C GLY A 92 -23.08 -12.42 -11.76
N ILE A 93 -21.91 -12.00 -11.27
CA ILE A 93 -21.74 -11.39 -9.96
C ILE A 93 -22.08 -9.90 -10.05
N SER A 94 -23.25 -9.51 -9.56
CA SER A 94 -23.62 -8.12 -9.41
C SER A 94 -23.15 -7.56 -8.05
N GLY A 95 -22.64 -6.31 -8.03
CA GLY A 95 -22.36 -5.57 -6.78
C GLY A 95 -20.90 -5.54 -6.32
N LEU A 96 -19.94 -5.95 -7.14
CA LEU A 96 -18.53 -5.69 -6.82
C LEU A 96 -18.26 -4.17 -6.91
N ASN A 97 -17.80 -3.57 -5.82
CA ASN A 97 -17.35 -2.19 -5.83
C ASN A 97 -16.10 -2.05 -6.71
N ARG A 98 -16.06 -1.02 -7.57
CA ARG A 98 -14.88 -0.70 -8.39
C ARG A 98 -13.63 -0.34 -7.59
N THR A 99 -13.80 -0.10 -6.31
CA THR A 99 -12.73 0.38 -5.44
C THR A 99 -12.65 -0.48 -4.19
N PHE A 100 -11.44 -0.90 -3.85
CA PHE A 100 -11.10 -1.53 -2.59
C PHE A 100 -10.18 -0.61 -1.78
N ILE A 101 -10.32 -0.63 -0.46
CA ILE A 101 -9.46 0.12 0.46
C ILE A 101 -8.49 -0.86 1.12
N LEU A 102 -7.20 -0.73 0.81
CA LEU A 102 -6.14 -1.52 1.42
C LEU A 102 -5.71 -0.87 2.74
N PRO A 103 -5.95 -1.50 3.89
CA PRO A 103 -5.44 -1.00 5.17
C PRO A 103 -3.97 -1.36 5.35
N THR A 104 -3.20 -0.46 5.99
CA THR A 104 -1.81 -0.69 6.39
C THR A 104 -1.65 -0.34 7.87
N PHE A 105 -0.77 -1.04 8.57
CA PHE A 105 -0.42 -0.76 9.96
C PHE A 105 1.09 -0.91 10.15
N THR A 106 1.76 0.15 10.59
CA THR A 106 3.22 0.24 10.56
C THR A 106 3.76 0.75 11.90
N ALA A 107 4.87 0.16 12.34
CA ALA A 107 5.73 0.75 13.35
C ALA A 107 6.80 1.61 12.65
N ASN A 108 7.05 2.80 13.15
CA ASN A 108 8.07 3.69 12.60
C ASN A 108 8.92 4.35 13.69
N ALA A 109 10.14 4.73 13.31
CA ALA A 109 11.05 5.48 14.15
C ALA A 109 11.81 6.50 13.29
N ARG A 110 12.16 7.64 13.87
CA ARG A 110 12.98 8.66 13.24
C ARG A 110 13.96 9.24 14.24
N ILE A 111 15.19 9.47 13.81
CA ILE A 111 16.25 10.06 14.62
C ILE A 111 16.88 11.25 13.88
N GLY A 112 17.11 12.33 14.57
CA GLY A 112 17.84 13.48 14.04
C GLY A 112 19.33 13.21 13.88
N GLY A 113 19.98 13.96 13.00
CA GLY A 113 21.41 13.85 12.76
C GLY A 113 22.26 14.34 13.95
N LEU A 114 23.54 13.95 13.95
CA LEU A 114 24.44 14.33 15.04
C LEU A 114 24.74 15.85 15.01
N ILE A 115 25.37 16.33 13.96
CA ILE A 115 25.76 17.74 13.82
C ILE A 115 25.12 18.34 12.58
N LEU A 116 24.98 17.56 11.53
CA LEU A 116 24.41 17.98 10.26
C LEU A 116 22.87 18.01 10.32
N PRO A 117 22.21 18.89 9.57
CA PRO A 117 20.77 19.07 9.59
C PRO A 117 20.05 18.01 8.74
N PHE A 118 20.16 16.76 9.14
CA PHE A 118 19.43 15.65 8.54
C PHE A 118 18.66 14.86 9.59
N ASP A 119 17.71 14.07 9.17
CA ASP A 119 17.11 13.02 9.97
C ASP A 119 16.92 11.73 9.15
N VAL A 120 16.93 10.60 9.84
CA VAL A 120 16.77 9.28 9.25
C VAL A 120 15.52 8.63 9.84
N GLY A 121 14.64 8.16 8.97
CA GLY A 121 13.43 7.42 9.33
C GLY A 121 13.55 5.97 8.92
N LEU A 122 12.97 5.09 9.75
CA LEU A 122 12.81 3.66 9.49
C LEU A 122 11.36 3.27 9.74
N SER A 123 10.85 2.35 8.94
CA SER A 123 9.52 1.77 9.15
C SER A 123 9.51 0.28 8.88
N PHE A 124 8.63 -0.39 9.60
CA PHE A 124 8.48 -1.83 9.55
C PHE A 124 7.01 -2.22 9.71
N MET A 125 6.57 -3.17 8.89
CA MET A 125 5.25 -3.79 8.98
C MET A 125 5.35 -5.27 8.66
N TYR A 126 4.67 -6.08 9.46
CA TYR A 126 4.43 -7.48 9.17
C TYR A 126 3.02 -7.86 9.62
N ILE A 127 2.23 -8.39 8.69
CA ILE A 127 0.89 -8.92 8.94
C ILE A 127 0.83 -10.35 8.38
N ASP A 128 0.40 -11.29 9.20
CA ASP A 128 0.09 -12.66 8.80
C ASP A 128 -1.32 -13.02 9.34
N LEU A 129 -2.31 -12.86 8.47
CA LEU A 129 -3.71 -13.16 8.81
C LEU A 129 -4.06 -14.63 8.58
N SER A 130 -3.19 -15.42 7.92
CA SER A 130 -3.41 -16.84 7.66
C SER A 130 -3.50 -17.66 8.95
N LYS A 131 -2.79 -17.22 10.00
CA LYS A 131 -2.77 -17.84 11.32
C LYS A 131 -3.98 -17.50 12.19
N LEU A 132 -4.64 -16.39 11.91
CA LEU A 132 -5.73 -15.87 12.74
C LEU A 132 -7.08 -16.50 12.40
N ARG A 133 -7.17 -17.28 11.32
CA ARG A 133 -8.42 -17.91 10.81
C ARG A 133 -9.65 -16.99 10.89
N LEU A 134 -9.41 -15.70 10.70
CA LEU A 134 -10.46 -14.69 10.77
C LEU A 134 -11.49 -14.83 9.65
N ILE A 135 -11.07 -15.46 8.55
CA ILE A 135 -11.89 -15.67 7.37
C ILE A 135 -11.53 -17.05 6.79
N ASP A 136 -12.53 -17.88 6.61
CA ASP A 136 -12.40 -19.23 6.13
C ASP A 136 -11.88 -19.25 4.69
N GLY A 137 -10.78 -19.94 4.42
CA GLY A 137 -10.18 -20.12 3.10
C GLY A 137 -9.32 -18.94 2.60
N ILE A 138 -9.07 -17.88 3.41
CA ILE A 138 -8.20 -16.77 3.01
C ILE A 138 -6.92 -16.73 3.83
N GLY A 139 -5.80 -16.68 3.12
CA GLY A 139 -4.48 -16.35 3.65
C GLY A 139 -4.00 -15.01 3.12
N VAL A 140 -3.53 -14.13 4.00
CA VAL A 140 -2.89 -12.87 3.63
C VAL A 140 -1.63 -12.70 4.45
N LYS A 141 -0.50 -12.54 3.77
CA LYS A 141 0.75 -12.09 4.39
C LYS A 141 1.25 -10.84 3.70
N TYR A 142 1.69 -9.91 4.49
CA TYR A 142 2.24 -8.65 4.02
C TYR A 142 3.45 -8.29 4.88
N PHE A 143 4.57 -8.06 4.25
CA PHE A 143 5.80 -7.59 4.85
C PHE A 143 6.23 -6.32 4.15
N ASN A 144 6.60 -5.29 4.92
CA ASN A 144 7.20 -4.09 4.40
C ASN A 144 8.27 -3.57 5.35
N VAL A 145 9.39 -3.18 4.79
CA VAL A 145 10.48 -2.54 5.51
C VAL A 145 11.11 -1.48 4.63
N GLY A 146 11.47 -0.37 5.23
CA GLY A 146 12.13 0.70 4.50
C GLY A 146 12.54 1.85 5.39
N GLY A 147 13.07 2.87 4.75
CA GLY A 147 13.48 4.07 5.42
C GLY A 147 13.81 5.20 4.46
N ASP A 148 14.02 6.36 5.02
CA ASP A 148 14.36 7.56 4.30
C ASP A 148 15.35 8.43 5.07
N LEU A 149 16.04 9.27 4.32
CA LEU A 149 16.89 10.33 4.84
C LEU A 149 16.33 11.66 4.33
N ARG A 150 16.17 12.63 5.22
CA ARG A 150 15.79 13.99 4.88
C ARG A 150 16.90 14.97 5.29
N TRP A 151 17.14 15.96 4.46
CA TRP A 151 18.07 17.05 4.69
C TRP A 151 17.31 18.36 4.82
N ALA A 152 17.49 19.06 5.95
CA ALA A 152 16.85 20.34 6.18
C ALA A 152 17.55 21.45 5.37
N ILE A 153 16.82 22.05 4.46
CA ILE A 153 17.24 23.25 3.71
C ILE A 153 16.94 24.50 4.55
N LEU A 154 15.75 24.55 5.17
CA LEU A 154 15.36 25.57 6.13
C LEU A 154 14.98 24.90 7.45
N LYS A 155 15.59 25.37 8.54
CA LYS A 155 15.41 24.76 9.87
C LYS A 155 14.20 25.27 10.63
N GLY A 156 13.48 26.27 10.11
CA GLY A 156 12.30 26.82 10.75
C GLY A 156 12.61 27.87 11.83
N GLU A 157 13.72 28.59 11.72
CA GLU A 157 14.11 29.63 12.66
C GLU A 157 13.22 30.88 12.51
N GLY A 158 12.76 31.41 13.63
CA GLY A 158 11.89 32.61 13.66
C GLY A 158 10.58 32.40 12.88
N SER A 159 10.30 33.30 11.93
CA SER A 159 9.08 33.22 11.11
C SER A 159 9.17 32.31 9.90
N PHE A 160 10.34 31.76 9.59
CA PHE A 160 10.51 30.88 8.44
C PHE A 160 9.92 29.47 8.66
N PRO A 161 9.40 28.82 7.61
CA PRO A 161 9.00 27.43 7.69
C PRO A 161 10.22 26.51 7.74
N LYS A 162 10.02 25.25 8.15
CA LYS A 162 10.95 24.17 7.89
C LYS A 162 10.77 23.71 6.43
N LEU A 163 11.87 23.46 5.73
CA LEU A 163 11.90 22.89 4.39
C LEU A 163 12.95 21.79 4.35
N SER A 164 12.58 20.62 3.88
CA SER A 164 13.52 19.51 3.66
C SER A 164 13.39 18.91 2.29
N VAL A 165 14.49 18.33 1.81
CA VAL A 165 14.51 17.40 0.69
C VAL A 165 14.94 16.03 1.20
N GLY A 166 14.45 14.98 0.59
CA GLY A 166 14.75 13.64 1.07
C GLY A 166 14.71 12.59 -0.02
N ALA A 167 15.24 11.43 0.30
CA ALA A 167 15.15 10.23 -0.52
C ALA A 167 15.04 9.00 0.37
N GLY A 168 14.41 7.95 -0.15
CA GLY A 168 14.23 6.73 0.62
C GLY A 168 13.95 5.53 -0.26
N PHE A 169 13.90 4.39 0.42
CA PHE A 169 13.69 3.11 -0.23
C PHE A 169 12.82 2.22 0.67
N TYR A 170 11.89 1.48 0.03
CA TYR A 170 11.03 0.50 0.65
C TYR A 170 11.08 -0.82 -0.11
N TYR A 171 11.06 -1.91 0.64
CA TYR A 171 10.91 -3.26 0.14
C TYR A 171 9.62 -3.85 0.70
N THR A 172 8.72 -4.23 -0.19
CA THR A 172 7.43 -4.83 0.13
C THR A 172 7.35 -6.23 -0.46
N LYS A 173 6.92 -7.20 0.33
CA LYS A 173 6.65 -8.57 -0.12
C LYS A 173 5.37 -9.06 0.52
N GLY A 174 4.57 -9.82 -0.22
CA GLY A 174 3.38 -10.44 0.32
C GLY A 174 2.87 -11.56 -0.53
N ASP A 175 1.96 -12.32 0.07
CA ASP A 175 1.18 -13.32 -0.60
C ASP A 175 -0.30 -13.19 -0.22
N PHE A 176 -1.14 -13.50 -1.17
CA PHE A 176 -2.56 -13.64 -1.00
C PHE A 176 -2.95 -15.03 -1.50
N SER A 177 -3.63 -15.81 -0.68
CA SER A 177 -4.15 -17.11 -1.08
C SER A 177 -5.63 -17.22 -0.77
N PHE A 178 -6.34 -17.90 -1.64
CA PHE A 178 -7.74 -18.23 -1.45
C PHE A 178 -7.97 -19.67 -1.86
N GLU A 179 -8.58 -20.46 -0.94
CA GLU A 179 -8.95 -21.85 -1.17
C GLU A 179 -10.37 -22.07 -0.66
N LYS A 180 -11.31 -22.33 -1.55
CA LYS A 180 -12.69 -22.66 -1.19
C LYS A 180 -13.41 -23.42 -2.30
N SER A 181 -14.08 -24.51 -1.91
CA SER A 181 -14.96 -25.28 -2.81
C SER A 181 -14.30 -25.73 -4.11
N GLY A 182 -13.00 -26.11 -4.07
CA GLY A 182 -12.26 -26.61 -5.23
C GLY A 182 -11.66 -25.51 -6.10
N LEU A 183 -11.76 -24.24 -5.72
CA LEU A 183 -11.01 -23.14 -6.34
C LEU A 183 -9.82 -22.81 -5.45
N GLU A 184 -8.63 -22.88 -6.02
CA GLU A 184 -7.39 -22.40 -5.41
C GLU A 184 -6.87 -21.21 -6.22
N THR A 185 -6.53 -20.14 -5.53
CA THR A 185 -5.90 -18.96 -6.14
C THR A 185 -4.76 -18.50 -5.25
N SER A 186 -3.61 -18.22 -5.82
CA SER A 186 -2.52 -17.55 -5.12
C SER A 186 -1.96 -16.41 -5.95
N LEU A 187 -1.52 -15.38 -5.26
CA LEU A 187 -0.89 -14.21 -5.82
C LEU A 187 0.27 -13.81 -4.92
N ASP A 188 1.48 -13.89 -5.46
CA ASP A 188 2.71 -13.49 -4.79
C ASP A 188 3.23 -12.19 -5.40
N TYR A 189 3.62 -11.24 -4.56
CA TYR A 189 4.18 -9.99 -5.05
C TYR A 189 5.44 -9.57 -4.29
N THR A 190 6.33 -8.92 -5.02
CA THR A 190 7.50 -8.23 -4.47
C THR A 190 7.60 -6.87 -5.12
N THR A 191 7.68 -5.81 -4.32
CA THR A 191 7.79 -4.43 -4.80
C THR A 191 8.99 -3.75 -4.15
N LYS A 192 9.85 -3.15 -4.96
CA LYS A 192 10.94 -2.27 -4.56
C LYS A 192 10.57 -0.85 -4.94
N THR A 193 10.50 0.04 -3.97
CA THR A 193 10.08 1.43 -4.17
C THR A 193 11.19 2.36 -3.73
N ALA A 194 11.67 3.23 -4.62
CA ALA A 194 12.53 4.34 -4.26
C ALA A 194 11.81 5.66 -4.54
N PHE A 195 12.13 6.69 -3.79
CA PHE A 195 11.54 7.99 -3.97
C PHE A 195 12.51 9.12 -3.62
N PHE A 196 12.24 10.27 -4.17
CA PHE A 196 12.74 11.54 -3.65
C PHE A 196 11.55 12.40 -3.22
N SER A 197 11.77 13.31 -2.30
CA SER A 197 10.70 14.16 -1.76
C SER A 197 11.19 15.56 -1.43
N ALA A 198 10.27 16.50 -1.39
CA ALA A 198 10.42 17.80 -0.77
C ALA A 198 9.22 18.04 0.14
N GLN A 199 9.45 18.52 1.36
CA GLN A 199 8.40 18.76 2.35
C GLN A 199 8.62 20.11 3.02
N ILE A 200 7.53 20.86 3.17
CA ILE A 200 7.47 22.10 3.92
C ILE A 200 6.53 21.93 5.11
N SER A 201 6.88 22.51 6.25
CA SER A 201 6.01 22.56 7.43
C SER A 201 6.22 23.82 8.24
N LYS A 202 5.20 24.22 9.02
CA LYS A 202 5.31 25.35 9.95
C LYS A 202 4.56 25.03 11.23
N LYS A 203 5.28 25.10 12.35
CA LYS A 203 4.67 24.87 13.67
C LYS A 203 4.00 26.15 14.20
N PHE A 204 2.75 26.01 14.64
CA PHE A 204 1.94 27.02 15.30
C PHE A 204 1.50 26.47 16.67
N VAL A 205 2.26 26.74 17.71
CA VAL A 205 2.07 26.22 19.07
C VAL A 205 2.02 24.69 19.09
N ILE A 206 0.84 24.09 18.99
CA ILE A 206 0.63 22.62 18.98
C ILE A 206 0.26 22.09 17.58
N PHE A 207 -0.03 22.97 16.62
CA PHE A 207 -0.51 22.61 15.29
C PHE A 207 0.59 22.78 14.24
N THR A 208 0.85 21.74 13.47
CA THR A 208 1.91 21.73 12.45
C THR A 208 1.34 21.30 11.09
N PRO A 209 0.81 22.24 10.27
CA PRO A 209 0.46 21.94 8.90
C PRO A 209 1.71 21.61 8.08
N TYR A 210 1.57 20.70 7.13
CA TYR A 210 2.63 20.32 6.20
C TYR A 210 2.10 20.00 4.83
N ALA A 211 2.95 20.16 3.83
CA ALA A 211 2.70 19.73 2.46
C ALA A 211 4.01 19.32 1.80
N GLY A 212 3.91 18.50 0.76
CA GLY A 212 5.10 18.07 0.05
C GLY A 212 4.78 17.43 -1.30
N PHE A 213 5.87 17.11 -1.98
CA PHE A 213 5.87 16.40 -3.26
C PHE A 213 6.79 15.20 -3.16
N ARG A 214 6.43 14.11 -3.85
CA ARG A 214 7.27 12.93 -4.06
C ARG A 214 7.32 12.56 -5.53
N GLY A 215 8.52 12.17 -5.98
CA GLY A 215 8.70 11.44 -7.22
C GLY A 215 9.02 9.99 -6.87
N ILE A 216 8.16 9.08 -7.28
CA ILE A 216 8.21 7.66 -6.90
C ILE A 216 8.67 6.84 -8.09
N PHE A 217 9.59 5.90 -7.86
CA PHE A 217 10.02 4.87 -8.79
C PHE A 217 9.79 3.52 -8.15
N SER A 218 9.27 2.57 -8.91
CA SER A 218 9.02 1.23 -8.38
C SER A 218 9.35 0.14 -9.39
N ASN A 219 9.74 -1.02 -8.87
CA ASN A 219 9.80 -2.27 -9.59
C ASN A 219 8.93 -3.26 -8.82
N SER A 220 7.86 -3.73 -9.46
CA SER A 220 6.94 -4.71 -8.90
C SER A 220 6.97 -5.97 -9.73
N ASP A 221 7.18 -7.11 -9.08
CA ASP A 221 7.05 -8.43 -9.66
C ASP A 221 5.89 -9.13 -8.98
N ILE A 222 4.86 -9.46 -9.77
CA ILE A 222 3.61 -10.08 -9.30
C ILE A 222 3.40 -11.35 -10.08
N ASN A 223 3.38 -12.48 -9.39
CA ASN A 223 3.05 -13.78 -9.94
C ASN A 223 1.68 -14.20 -9.43
N TRP A 224 0.88 -14.75 -10.30
CA TRP A 224 -0.43 -15.27 -9.95
C TRP A 224 -0.67 -16.64 -10.59
N ASN A 225 -1.37 -17.49 -9.87
CA ASN A 225 -1.90 -18.73 -10.37
C ASN A 225 -3.33 -18.93 -9.86
N TRP A 226 -4.11 -19.67 -10.63
CA TRP A 226 -5.40 -20.18 -10.19
C TRP A 226 -5.63 -21.55 -10.78
N SER A 227 -6.36 -22.39 -10.06
CA SER A 227 -6.78 -23.71 -10.51
C SER A 227 -8.17 -24.04 -9.97
N VAL A 228 -8.88 -24.87 -10.72
CA VAL A 228 -10.19 -25.39 -10.33
C VAL A 228 -10.10 -26.91 -10.25
N ASP A 229 -10.62 -27.47 -9.15
CA ASP A 229 -10.65 -28.91 -8.92
C ASP A 229 -11.47 -29.66 -9.99
N SER A 230 -11.09 -30.93 -10.25
CA SER A 230 -11.72 -31.80 -11.22
C SER A 230 -13.19 -32.13 -10.95
N GLU A 231 -13.67 -32.04 -9.71
CA GLU A 231 -15.10 -32.24 -9.37
C GLU A 231 -15.96 -31.05 -9.82
N LEU A 232 -15.47 -29.82 -9.69
CA LEU A 232 -16.10 -28.62 -10.24
C LEU A 232 -15.99 -28.56 -11.78
N ALA A 233 -14.86 -29.00 -12.29
CA ALA A 233 -14.63 -29.16 -13.72
C ALA A 233 -15.57 -30.19 -14.37
N GLY A 234 -15.91 -31.26 -13.68
CA GLY A 234 -16.82 -32.30 -14.15
C GLY A 234 -18.29 -31.87 -14.26
N LYS A 235 -18.67 -30.74 -13.63
CA LYS A 235 -20.00 -30.11 -13.75
C LYS A 235 -20.11 -29.13 -14.90
N SER A 236 -19.00 -28.78 -15.55
CA SER A 236 -18.96 -27.90 -16.71
C SER A 236 -18.70 -28.72 -17.98
N GLU A 237 -19.22 -28.32 -19.14
CA GLU A 237 -18.96 -28.91 -20.43
C GLU A 237 -17.49 -28.85 -20.89
N TYR A 238 -16.58 -28.33 -20.04
CA TYR A 238 -15.16 -28.23 -20.33
C TYR A 238 -14.43 -29.57 -20.16
N LYS A 239 -14.26 -30.27 -21.27
CA LYS A 239 -13.53 -31.57 -21.35
C LYS A 239 -12.00 -31.42 -21.27
N ASP A 240 -11.45 -30.21 -21.34
CA ASP A 240 -10.00 -29.94 -21.41
C ASP A 240 -9.47 -29.53 -20.05
N LYS A 241 -8.92 -30.48 -19.28
CA LYS A 241 -8.35 -30.27 -17.95
C LYS A 241 -7.22 -29.22 -17.92
N ASP A 242 -6.47 -29.06 -19.03
CA ASP A 242 -5.36 -28.10 -19.14
C ASP A 242 -5.83 -26.64 -19.22
N LYS A 243 -7.13 -26.40 -19.42
CA LYS A 243 -7.72 -25.06 -19.49
C LYS A 243 -8.30 -24.58 -18.15
N LEU A 244 -8.33 -25.44 -17.14
CA LEU A 244 -8.90 -25.14 -15.82
C LEU A 244 -7.87 -24.60 -14.83
N SER A 245 -6.69 -24.32 -15.28
CA SER A 245 -5.67 -23.62 -14.53
C SER A 245 -4.97 -22.60 -15.45
N ALA A 246 -4.56 -21.49 -14.85
CA ALA A 246 -3.70 -20.54 -15.54
C ALA A 246 -2.76 -19.87 -14.53
N SER A 247 -1.59 -19.52 -15.04
CA SER A 247 -0.61 -18.73 -14.31
C SER A 247 -0.14 -17.58 -15.18
N GLY A 248 0.39 -16.56 -14.55
CA GLY A 248 0.99 -15.45 -15.25
C GLY A 248 1.81 -14.59 -14.32
N ASN A 249 2.50 -13.64 -14.91
CA ASN A 249 3.26 -12.65 -14.17
C ASN A 249 3.00 -11.26 -14.74
N HIS A 250 3.19 -10.26 -13.87
CA HIS A 250 3.27 -8.87 -14.25
C HIS A 250 4.49 -8.26 -13.58
N SER A 251 5.31 -7.55 -14.34
CA SER A 251 6.52 -6.91 -13.83
C SER A 251 6.61 -5.49 -14.38
N THR A 252 6.91 -4.55 -13.49
CA THR A 252 7.18 -3.15 -13.84
C THR A 252 8.69 -2.87 -13.80
N LYS A 253 9.17 -2.04 -14.72
CA LYS A 253 10.59 -1.62 -14.74
C LYS A 253 10.75 -0.30 -14.00
N PHE A 254 11.79 -0.20 -13.18
CA PHE A 254 12.08 0.94 -12.33
C PHE A 254 12.08 2.29 -13.07
N LEU A 255 12.79 2.39 -14.19
CA LEU A 255 12.89 3.64 -14.97
C LEU A 255 11.60 4.04 -15.71
N GLY A 256 10.66 3.10 -15.93
CA GLY A 256 9.38 3.38 -16.59
C GLY A 256 8.23 3.68 -15.63
N SER A 257 8.46 3.59 -14.33
CA SER A 257 7.44 3.65 -13.30
C SER A 257 7.33 4.99 -12.57
N PHE A 258 7.93 6.06 -13.08
CA PHE A 258 7.88 7.36 -12.42
C PHE A 258 6.45 7.82 -12.16
N VAL A 259 6.15 8.09 -10.88
CA VAL A 259 4.85 8.54 -10.41
C VAL A 259 5.01 9.81 -9.59
N PRO A 260 4.47 10.94 -10.08
CA PRO A 260 4.40 12.17 -9.29
C PRO A 260 3.26 12.09 -8.28
N GLN A 261 3.57 12.40 -7.01
CA GLN A 261 2.62 12.40 -5.91
C GLN A 261 2.72 13.70 -5.11
N VAL A 262 1.60 14.28 -4.73
CA VAL A 262 1.52 15.30 -3.66
C VAL A 262 1.04 14.66 -2.38
N PHE A 263 1.50 15.18 -1.26
CA PHE A 263 1.03 14.79 0.06
C PHE A 263 0.95 15.99 0.99
N GLY A 264 0.14 15.87 2.03
CA GLY A 264 0.00 16.92 3.03
C GLY A 264 -0.96 16.54 4.13
N GLY A 265 -1.04 17.41 5.12
CA GLY A 265 -1.86 17.18 6.30
C GLY A 265 -1.48 18.10 7.45
N PHE A 266 -1.66 17.63 8.66
CA PHE A 266 -1.29 18.37 9.85
C PHE A 266 -0.89 17.44 11.00
N GLY A 267 -0.02 17.94 11.85
CA GLY A 267 0.34 17.35 13.13
C GLY A 267 -0.24 18.12 14.32
N LEU A 268 -0.49 17.40 15.40
CA LEU A 268 -0.85 17.95 16.72
C LEU A 268 0.17 17.46 17.75
N ASP A 269 0.94 18.38 18.31
CA ASP A 269 1.96 18.07 19.31
C ASP A 269 1.39 18.34 20.71
N ILE A 270 1.20 17.30 21.51
CA ILE A 270 0.67 17.36 22.86
C ILE A 270 1.73 16.79 23.81
N SER A 271 2.52 17.67 24.43
CA SER A 271 3.67 17.27 25.25
C SER A 271 4.68 16.44 24.42
N MET A 272 4.91 15.20 24.80
CA MET A 272 5.80 14.25 24.11
C MET A 272 5.08 13.39 23.08
N MET A 273 3.80 13.61 22.85
CA MET A 273 3.01 12.87 21.88
C MET A 273 2.71 13.73 20.66
N ALA A 274 2.94 13.17 19.47
CA ALA A 274 2.58 13.77 18.21
C ALA A 274 1.52 12.90 17.51
N LEU A 275 0.38 13.50 17.16
CA LEU A 275 -0.63 12.93 16.28
C LEU A 275 -0.42 13.53 14.91
N THR A 276 -0.41 12.71 13.85
CA THR A 276 -0.33 13.23 12.48
C THR A 276 -1.48 12.66 11.66
N PHE A 277 -2.09 13.53 10.86
CA PHE A 277 -3.11 13.18 9.87
C PHE A 277 -2.57 13.56 8.51
N GLY A 278 -2.59 12.61 7.59
CA GLY A 278 -2.04 12.76 6.26
C GLY A 278 -2.97 12.29 5.16
N ALA A 279 -2.75 12.83 3.98
CA ALA A 279 -3.34 12.35 2.74
C ALA A 279 -2.36 12.54 1.60
N SER A 280 -2.47 11.71 0.57
CA SER A 280 -1.67 11.82 -0.64
C SER A 280 -2.48 11.51 -1.89
N TRP A 281 -2.02 12.04 -3.02
CA TRP A 281 -2.60 11.83 -4.32
C TRP A 281 -1.53 11.56 -5.37
N ASP A 282 -1.63 10.42 -6.04
CA ASP A 282 -0.84 10.01 -7.18
C ASP A 282 -1.52 10.49 -8.47
N PHE A 283 -0.83 11.34 -9.22
CA PHE A 283 -1.38 11.94 -10.45
C PHE A 283 -1.41 10.98 -11.63
N ARG A 284 -0.55 9.98 -11.67
CA ARG A 284 -0.46 9.05 -12.79
C ARG A 284 -1.59 8.01 -12.77
N ASN A 285 -1.85 7.44 -11.59
CA ASN A 285 -2.78 6.33 -11.45
C ASN A 285 -4.09 6.76 -10.76
N SER A 286 -4.22 8.04 -10.38
CA SER A 286 -5.36 8.57 -9.63
C SER A 286 -5.63 7.82 -8.33
N ILE A 287 -4.54 7.42 -7.64
CA ILE A 287 -4.59 6.72 -6.36
C ILE A 287 -4.51 7.75 -5.24
N TRP A 288 -5.50 7.72 -4.36
CA TRP A 288 -5.43 8.46 -3.11
C TRP A 288 -5.11 7.53 -1.94
N ALA A 289 -4.51 8.10 -0.93
CA ALA A 289 -4.21 7.43 0.30
C ALA A 289 -4.35 8.39 1.48
N ALA A 290 -4.68 7.88 2.66
CA ALA A 290 -4.80 8.66 3.89
C ALA A 290 -4.21 7.89 5.06
N ASP A 291 -3.67 8.60 6.04
CA ASP A 291 -3.01 8.02 7.21
C ASP A 291 -3.29 8.81 8.50
N ILE A 292 -3.21 8.10 9.59
CA ILE A 292 -3.15 8.66 10.94
C ILE A 292 -2.03 7.98 11.71
N SER A 293 -1.21 8.76 12.41
CA SER A 293 -0.14 8.23 13.23
C SER A 293 -0.12 8.81 14.63
N VAL A 294 0.33 8.00 15.56
CA VAL A 294 0.58 8.37 16.96
C VAL A 294 2.04 8.08 17.27
N ARG A 295 2.76 9.06 17.78
CA ARG A 295 4.19 8.95 18.09
C ARG A 295 4.52 9.54 19.43
N PHE A 296 5.50 8.94 20.09
CA PHE A 296 6.29 9.59 21.09
C PHE A 296 7.44 10.33 20.38
N GLN A 297 7.58 11.62 20.58
CA GLN A 297 8.58 12.46 19.92
C GLN A 297 9.17 13.48 20.92
N LEU A 298 10.49 13.57 20.93
CA LEU A 298 11.27 14.56 21.66
C LEU A 298 11.97 15.53 20.70
#